data_00a69e965b89814b22a5f79f947604e6
#
_entry.id   00a69e965b89814b22a5f79f947604e6
#
_cell.length_a   1.000
_cell.length_b   1.000
_cell.length_c   1.000
_cell.angle_alpha   90.00
_cell.angle_beta   90.00
_cell.angle_gamma   90.00
#
_symmetry.space_group_name_H-M   'P 1'
#
loop_
_entity.id
_entity.type
_entity.pdbx_description
1 polymer ?
#
loop_
_entity_poly.entity_id
_entity_poly.type
_entity_poly.pdbx_seq_one_letter_code
_entity_poly.pdbx_strand_id
1 'polypeptide(L)'
;AGWTSGLEWIRVGAKPPLLYVVDAPGYGAHAVATARERREWTALCADYARTRATLAVAVVVVDATRGVSTEDRRWLDLLSPCIVALSKCDLLQGPGAVARCARLVEDDTHCDVVATCGTTGAGVAELWAKLKARCAAASVRTSDPRAVAVHRSAVS
;
A
#
# COMPACT_ATOMS: atom_id res chain seq x y z
N ALA A 1 3.96 -19.15 0.59
CA ALA A 1 3.80 -17.73 0.83
C ALA A 1 3.53 -17.55 2.32
N GLY A 2 4.37 -16.76 2.98
CA GLY A 2 4.24 -16.47 4.41
C GLY A 2 3.02 -15.63 4.71
N TRP A 3 2.44 -15.84 5.85
CA TRP A 3 1.26 -15.12 6.35
C TRP A 3 1.74 -14.06 7.31
N THR A 4 1.45 -12.80 7.02
CA THR A 4 1.67 -11.71 7.97
C THR A 4 0.49 -11.70 8.95
N SER A 5 0.72 -12.15 10.19
CA SER A 5 -0.30 -12.19 11.26
C SER A 5 -0.28 -10.95 12.16
N GLY A 6 0.60 -9.99 11.88
CA GLY A 6 0.78 -8.75 12.62
C GLY A 6 1.49 -7.72 11.77
N LEU A 7 1.91 -6.61 12.35
CA LEU A 7 2.70 -5.58 11.65
C LEU A 7 4.17 -5.99 11.64
N GLU A 8 4.74 -6.18 10.46
CA GLU A 8 6.17 -6.44 10.28
C GLU A 8 6.93 -5.18 9.88
N TRP A 9 8.01 -4.89 10.60
CA TRP A 9 8.84 -3.70 10.39
C TRP A 9 10.09 -4.04 9.60
N ILE A 10 10.18 -3.54 8.39
CA ILE A 10 11.33 -3.72 7.50
C ILE A 10 12.12 -2.42 7.46
N ARG A 11 13.35 -2.48 7.98
CA ARG A 11 14.26 -1.33 7.93
C ARG A 11 14.87 -1.19 6.55
N VAL A 12 14.80 0.02 5.99
CA VAL A 12 15.37 0.34 4.68
C VAL A 12 16.46 1.40 4.83
N GLY A 13 17.63 1.13 4.25
CA GLY A 13 18.80 2.00 4.26
C GLY A 13 19.79 1.69 5.37
N ALA A 14 20.93 2.43 5.34
CA ALA A 14 22.00 2.33 6.34
C ALA A 14 21.59 3.02 7.67
N LYS A 15 22.48 3.01 8.65
CA LYS A 15 22.25 3.67 9.95
C LYS A 15 22.54 5.19 9.85
N PRO A 16 21.60 6.07 10.28
CA PRO A 16 20.20 5.79 10.63
C PRO A 16 19.40 5.29 9.43
N PRO A 17 18.32 4.51 9.63
CA PRO A 17 17.52 4.00 8.52
C PRO A 17 16.87 5.17 7.77
N LEU A 18 16.79 5.06 6.44
CA LEU A 18 16.12 6.04 5.59
C LEU A 18 14.62 6.10 5.93
N LEU A 19 14.01 4.92 6.10
CA LEU A 19 12.62 4.73 6.50
C LEU A 19 12.38 3.30 7.00
N TYR A 20 11.22 3.07 7.58
CA TYR A 20 10.66 1.74 7.83
C TYR A 20 9.50 1.48 6.87
N VAL A 21 9.51 0.32 6.23
CA VAL A 21 8.33 -0.23 5.55
C VAL A 21 7.62 -1.15 6.55
N VAL A 22 6.35 -0.91 6.79
CA VAL A 22 5.54 -1.72 7.70
C VAL A 22 4.60 -2.55 6.85
N ASP A 23 4.88 -3.85 6.75
CA ASP A 23 3.99 -4.81 6.08
C ASP A 23 2.83 -5.15 7.01
N ALA A 24 1.61 -4.97 6.54
CA ALA A 24 0.39 -5.21 7.27
C ALA A 24 -0.30 -6.48 6.76
N PRO A 25 -1.07 -7.18 7.62
CA PRO A 25 -1.86 -8.31 7.18
C PRO A 25 -2.77 -7.97 6.00
N GLY A 26 -2.84 -8.86 5.02
CA GLY A 26 -3.71 -8.68 3.87
C GLY A 26 -5.19 -8.65 4.25
N TYR A 27 -5.99 -7.88 3.54
CA TYR A 27 -7.43 -7.78 3.71
C TYR A 27 -8.18 -8.44 2.54
N GLY A 28 -9.47 -8.65 2.70
CA GLY A 28 -10.35 -9.19 1.66
C GLY A 28 -10.82 -10.62 1.91
N ALA A 29 -11.84 -11.01 1.18
CA ALA A 29 -12.55 -12.28 1.36
C ALA A 29 -11.68 -13.53 1.07
N HIS A 30 -10.57 -13.34 0.38
CA HIS A 30 -9.62 -14.40 0.01
C HIS A 30 -8.48 -14.57 1.01
N ALA A 31 -8.40 -13.73 2.05
CA ALA A 31 -7.48 -13.99 3.14
C ALA A 31 -7.90 -15.32 3.81
N VAL A 32 -6.98 -16.32 3.84
CA VAL A 32 -7.23 -17.59 4.56
C VAL A 32 -7.16 -17.30 6.06
N ALA A 33 -8.07 -16.48 6.54
CA ALA A 33 -8.20 -16.05 7.92
C ALA A 33 -9.65 -16.16 8.35
N THR A 34 -9.87 -16.47 9.60
CA THR A 34 -11.22 -16.46 10.19
C THR A 34 -11.80 -15.04 10.19
N ALA A 35 -13.12 -14.94 10.26
CA ALA A 35 -13.79 -13.64 10.38
C ALA A 35 -13.37 -12.85 11.64
N ARG A 36 -12.94 -13.55 12.69
CA ARG A 36 -12.40 -12.95 13.91
C ARG A 36 -11.02 -12.34 13.65
N GLU A 37 -10.09 -13.08 13.07
CA GLU A 37 -8.74 -12.61 12.73
C GLU A 37 -8.78 -11.42 11.79
N ARG A 38 -9.64 -11.44 10.76
CA ARG A 38 -9.82 -10.27 9.87
C ARG A 38 -10.25 -9.02 10.62
N ARG A 39 -11.16 -9.15 11.58
CA ARG A 39 -11.59 -8.01 12.42
C ARG A 39 -10.47 -7.50 13.30
N GLU A 40 -9.72 -8.39 13.92
CA GLU A 40 -8.57 -8.05 14.77
C GLU A 40 -7.47 -7.33 13.95
N TRP A 41 -7.16 -7.82 12.76
CA TRP A 41 -6.19 -7.19 11.85
C TRP A 41 -6.67 -5.82 11.33
N THR A 42 -7.95 -5.72 10.99
CA THR A 42 -8.52 -4.42 10.60
C THR A 42 -8.42 -3.40 11.73
N ALA A 43 -8.74 -3.81 12.95
CA ALA A 43 -8.63 -2.95 14.11
C ALA A 43 -7.18 -2.52 14.39
N LEU A 44 -6.23 -3.47 14.30
CA LEU A 44 -4.81 -3.22 14.48
C LEU A 44 -4.28 -2.20 13.46
N CYS A 45 -4.56 -2.40 12.16
CA CYS A 45 -4.11 -1.50 11.11
C CYS A 45 -4.76 -0.12 11.22
N ALA A 46 -6.04 -0.06 11.56
CA ALA A 46 -6.76 1.19 11.77
C ALA A 46 -6.21 1.98 12.97
N ASP A 47 -5.91 1.29 14.05
CA ASP A 47 -5.31 1.91 15.24
C ASP A 47 -3.90 2.42 14.93
N TYR A 48 -3.09 1.61 14.27
CA TYR A 48 -1.76 2.01 13.83
C TYR A 48 -1.81 3.27 12.95
N ALA A 49 -2.68 3.30 11.95
CA ALA A 49 -2.82 4.45 11.06
C ALA A 49 -3.23 5.74 11.79
N ARG A 50 -4.10 5.64 12.78
CA ARG A 50 -4.58 6.79 13.56
C ARG A 50 -3.59 7.28 14.59
N THR A 51 -2.84 6.37 15.21
CA THR A 51 -2.02 6.70 16.38
C THR A 51 -0.55 6.92 16.05
N ARG A 52 -0.08 6.41 14.89
CA ARG A 52 1.33 6.50 14.53
C ARG A 52 1.71 7.88 13.98
N ALA A 53 2.21 8.75 14.83
CA ALA A 53 2.64 10.12 14.45
C ALA A 53 3.74 10.16 13.38
N THR A 54 4.56 9.09 13.27
CA THR A 54 5.62 8.98 12.26
C THR A 54 5.20 8.31 10.97
N LEU A 55 3.93 7.94 10.80
CA LEU A 55 3.41 7.42 9.54
C LEU A 55 3.45 8.54 8.47
N ALA A 56 4.30 8.36 7.47
CA ALA A 56 4.49 9.36 6.41
C ALA A 56 3.47 9.19 5.28
N VAL A 57 3.19 7.95 4.90
CA VAL A 57 2.27 7.59 3.82
C VAL A 57 1.88 6.13 3.95
N ALA A 58 0.66 5.80 3.54
CA ALA A 58 0.22 4.43 3.37
C ALA A 58 0.24 4.05 1.88
N VAL A 59 0.45 2.77 1.59
CA VAL A 59 0.34 2.19 0.24
C VAL A 59 -0.76 1.15 0.26
N VAL A 60 -1.77 1.34 -0.56
CA VAL A 60 -2.82 0.35 -0.79
C VAL A 60 -2.53 -0.38 -2.10
N VAL A 61 -2.33 -1.70 -2.04
CA VAL A 61 -2.01 -2.51 -3.22
C VAL A 61 -3.31 -3.06 -3.80
N VAL A 62 -3.64 -2.63 -5.01
CA VAL A 62 -4.84 -3.03 -5.75
C VAL A 62 -4.44 -3.91 -6.93
N ASP A 63 -5.17 -4.99 -7.17
CA ASP A 63 -4.97 -5.87 -8.33
C ASP A 63 -5.62 -5.23 -9.58
N ALA A 64 -4.79 -4.89 -10.57
CA ALA A 64 -5.22 -4.23 -11.81
C ALA A 64 -6.26 -5.03 -12.61
N THR A 65 -6.27 -6.35 -12.46
CA THR A 65 -7.22 -7.22 -13.17
C THR A 65 -8.62 -7.22 -12.56
N ARG A 66 -8.73 -6.78 -11.30
CA ARG A 66 -9.98 -6.77 -10.53
C ARG A 66 -10.56 -5.37 -10.34
N GLY A 67 -9.69 -4.35 -10.42
CA GLY A 67 -10.06 -2.99 -10.09
C GLY A 67 -10.25 -2.76 -8.58
N VAL A 68 -10.74 -1.57 -8.23
CA VAL A 68 -10.93 -1.15 -6.83
C VAL A 68 -12.19 -1.79 -6.24
N SER A 69 -12.03 -2.62 -5.23
CA SER A 69 -13.15 -3.24 -4.51
C SER A 69 -13.75 -2.27 -3.46
N THR A 70 -14.93 -2.62 -2.94
CA THR A 70 -15.55 -1.89 -1.82
C THR A 70 -14.66 -1.89 -0.57
N GLU A 71 -13.89 -2.96 -0.38
CA GLU A 71 -12.98 -3.06 0.76
C GLU A 71 -11.73 -2.21 0.57
N ASP A 72 -11.18 -2.17 -0.66
CA ASP A 72 -10.09 -1.24 -1.01
C ASP A 72 -10.49 0.20 -0.72
N ARG A 73 -11.72 0.62 -1.10
CA ARG A 73 -12.23 1.98 -0.82
C ARG A 73 -12.24 2.30 0.66
N ARG A 74 -12.70 1.39 1.51
CA ARG A 74 -12.69 1.58 2.98
C ARG A 74 -11.28 1.82 3.51
N TRP A 75 -10.29 1.10 2.95
CA TRP A 75 -8.90 1.28 3.34
C TRP A 75 -8.31 2.58 2.80
N LEU A 76 -8.65 2.98 1.58
CA LEU A 76 -8.24 4.27 1.00
C LEU A 76 -8.76 5.43 1.85
N ASP A 77 -10.01 5.39 2.28
CA ASP A 77 -10.61 6.41 3.15
C ASP A 77 -9.92 6.47 4.52
N LEU A 78 -9.64 5.29 5.10
CA LEU A 78 -9.04 5.18 6.42
C LEU A 78 -7.58 5.63 6.44
N LEU A 79 -6.82 5.32 5.38
CA LEU A 79 -5.37 5.51 5.30
C LEU A 79 -4.97 6.81 4.58
N SER A 80 -5.90 7.71 4.30
CA SER A 80 -5.59 8.98 3.62
C SER A 80 -4.66 9.88 4.45
N PRO A 81 -3.58 10.46 3.84
CA PRO A 81 -3.20 10.36 2.45
C PRO A 81 -2.47 9.07 2.10
N CYS A 82 -2.80 8.47 0.98
CA CYS A 82 -2.21 7.21 0.53
C CYS A 82 -1.75 7.25 -0.94
N ILE A 83 -1.05 6.19 -1.34
CA ILE A 83 -0.68 5.91 -2.73
C ILE A 83 -1.29 4.56 -3.09
N VAL A 84 -1.91 4.45 -4.26
CA VAL A 84 -2.36 3.18 -4.82
C VAL A 84 -1.23 2.56 -5.64
N ALA A 85 -0.75 1.40 -5.22
CA ALA A 85 0.11 0.56 -6.05
C ALA A 85 -0.75 -0.41 -6.85
N LEU A 86 -0.97 -0.10 -8.12
CA LEU A 86 -1.77 -0.94 -9.03
C LEU A 86 -0.91 -2.12 -9.48
N SER A 87 -1.13 -3.29 -8.93
CA SER A 87 -0.32 -4.49 -9.13
C SER A 87 -0.80 -5.35 -10.30
N LYS A 88 0.04 -6.30 -10.74
CA LYS A 88 -0.25 -7.23 -11.83
C LYS A 88 -0.59 -6.57 -13.16
N CYS A 89 -0.01 -5.42 -13.44
CA CYS A 89 -0.26 -4.67 -14.66
C CYS A 89 0.20 -5.40 -15.94
N ASP A 90 1.08 -6.38 -15.79
CA ASP A 90 1.52 -7.30 -16.85
C ASP A 90 0.40 -8.21 -17.37
N LEU A 91 -0.66 -8.42 -16.60
CA LEU A 91 -1.82 -9.23 -16.99
C LEU A 91 -2.86 -8.44 -17.79
N LEU A 92 -2.75 -7.12 -17.86
CA LEU A 92 -3.66 -6.28 -18.66
C LEU A 92 -3.30 -6.37 -20.14
N GLN A 93 -4.28 -6.64 -20.97
CA GLN A 93 -4.09 -6.84 -22.41
C GLN A 93 -4.48 -5.61 -23.23
N GLY A 94 -3.76 -5.41 -24.33
CA GLY A 94 -4.04 -4.41 -25.35
C GLY A 94 -3.29 -3.08 -25.18
N PRO A 95 -3.14 -2.33 -26.27
CA PRO A 95 -2.41 -1.07 -26.29
C PRO A 95 -2.96 -0.06 -25.28
N GLY A 96 -2.10 0.49 -24.43
CA GLY A 96 -2.48 1.51 -23.44
C GLY A 96 -3.41 1.01 -22.31
N ALA A 97 -3.62 -0.30 -22.16
CA ALA A 97 -4.50 -0.85 -21.13
C ALA A 97 -4.07 -0.44 -19.72
N VAL A 98 -2.78 -0.48 -19.43
CA VAL A 98 -2.23 -0.07 -18.14
C VAL A 98 -2.51 1.40 -17.85
N ALA A 99 -2.26 2.29 -18.83
CA ALA A 99 -2.50 3.72 -18.65
C ALA A 99 -3.98 4.05 -18.46
N ARG A 100 -4.86 3.36 -19.18
CA ARG A 100 -6.32 3.54 -19.00
C ARG A 100 -6.77 3.05 -17.63
N CYS A 101 -6.29 1.87 -17.20
CA CYS A 101 -6.62 1.32 -15.89
C CYS A 101 -6.15 2.26 -14.76
N ALA A 102 -4.91 2.75 -14.84
CA ALA A 102 -4.37 3.68 -13.86
C ALA A 102 -5.20 4.97 -13.76
N ARG A 103 -5.57 5.57 -14.88
CA ARG A 103 -6.44 6.77 -14.91
C ARG A 103 -7.81 6.50 -14.27
N LEU A 104 -8.46 5.39 -14.62
CA LEU A 104 -9.75 5.04 -14.03
C LEU A 104 -9.67 4.90 -12.51
N VAL A 105 -8.59 4.30 -12.01
CA VAL A 105 -8.36 4.16 -10.56
C VAL A 105 -8.06 5.52 -9.93
N GLU A 106 -7.28 6.39 -10.59
CA GLU A 106 -6.96 7.73 -10.12
C GLU A 106 -8.22 8.61 -10.04
N ASP A 107 -9.04 8.60 -11.10
CA ASP A 107 -10.30 9.34 -11.17
C ASP A 107 -11.29 8.87 -10.09
N ASP A 108 -11.30 7.58 -9.80
CA ASP A 108 -12.22 6.95 -8.86
C ASP A 108 -11.80 7.14 -7.40
N THR A 109 -10.50 7.12 -7.12
CA THR A 109 -9.97 7.15 -5.74
C THR A 109 -9.41 8.51 -5.33
N HIS A 110 -9.13 9.38 -6.29
CA HIS A 110 -8.43 10.66 -6.11
C HIS A 110 -7.06 10.52 -5.41
N CYS A 111 -6.45 9.35 -5.52
CA CYS A 111 -5.13 9.04 -4.96
C CYS A 111 -4.05 9.07 -6.05
N ASP A 112 -2.80 9.30 -5.65
CA ASP A 112 -1.65 9.02 -6.52
C ASP A 112 -1.64 7.52 -6.89
N VAL A 113 -1.67 7.18 -8.17
CA VAL A 113 -1.62 5.80 -8.66
C VAL A 113 -0.26 5.51 -9.29
N VAL A 114 0.31 4.37 -8.97
CA VAL A 114 1.53 3.86 -9.62
C VAL A 114 1.26 2.45 -10.13
N ALA A 115 1.35 2.27 -11.45
CA ALA A 115 1.22 0.95 -12.06
C ALA A 115 2.50 0.14 -11.81
N THR A 116 2.35 -1.06 -11.25
CA THR A 116 3.48 -1.91 -10.86
C THR A 116 3.33 -3.34 -11.37
N CYS A 117 4.46 -4.01 -11.53
CA CYS A 117 4.53 -5.43 -11.82
C CYS A 117 5.61 -6.09 -10.96
N GLY A 118 5.21 -7.00 -10.09
CA GLY A 118 6.12 -7.69 -9.17
C GLY A 118 7.07 -8.67 -9.86
N THR A 119 6.69 -9.21 -11.04
CA THR A 119 7.50 -10.17 -11.79
C THR A 119 8.60 -9.50 -12.62
N THR A 120 8.32 -8.31 -13.16
CA THR A 120 9.28 -7.57 -14.02
C THR A 120 9.98 -6.43 -13.29
N GLY A 121 9.46 -6.01 -12.14
CA GLY A 121 9.92 -4.81 -11.42
C GLY A 121 9.47 -3.49 -12.05
N ALA A 122 8.64 -3.52 -13.11
CA ALA A 122 8.12 -2.29 -13.71
C ALA A 122 7.35 -1.45 -12.67
N GLY A 123 7.52 -0.13 -12.69
CA GLY A 123 6.88 0.82 -11.78
C GLY A 123 7.44 0.87 -10.35
N VAL A 124 8.27 -0.12 -9.94
CA VAL A 124 8.83 -0.17 -8.57
C VAL A 124 9.71 1.04 -8.28
N ALA A 125 10.53 1.46 -9.24
CA ALA A 125 11.40 2.63 -9.08
C ALA A 125 10.59 3.93 -8.91
N GLU A 126 9.49 4.07 -9.64
CA GLU A 126 8.58 5.21 -9.52
C GLU A 126 7.88 5.23 -8.15
N LEU A 127 7.31 4.08 -7.74
CA LEU A 127 6.71 3.94 -6.41
C LEU A 127 7.71 4.32 -5.32
N TRP A 128 8.93 3.82 -5.43
CA TRP A 128 10.00 4.13 -4.48
C TRP A 128 10.36 5.62 -4.44
N ALA A 129 10.40 6.30 -5.59
CA ALA A 129 10.64 7.74 -5.66
C ALA A 129 9.53 8.53 -4.96
N LYS A 130 8.25 8.18 -5.19
CA LYS A 130 7.11 8.80 -4.50
C LYS A 130 7.16 8.58 -2.99
N LEU A 131 7.48 7.36 -2.53
CA LEU A 131 7.62 7.05 -1.10
C LEU A 131 8.69 7.89 -0.44
N LYS A 132 9.88 7.99 -1.04
CA LYS A 132 10.96 8.83 -0.52
C LYS A 132 10.56 10.30 -0.44
N ALA A 133 9.89 10.83 -1.46
CA ALA A 133 9.42 12.20 -1.46
C ALA A 133 8.41 12.48 -0.34
N ARG A 134 7.45 11.58 -0.12
CA ARG A 134 6.47 11.68 0.98
C ARG A 134 7.14 11.60 2.35
N CYS A 135 8.10 10.69 2.53
CA CYS A 135 8.87 10.59 3.76
C CYS A 135 9.70 11.85 4.03
N ALA A 136 10.36 12.41 3.01
CA ALA A 136 11.13 13.65 3.14
C ALA A 136 10.22 14.84 3.54
N ALA A 137 9.07 14.99 2.89
CA ALA A 137 8.10 16.04 3.22
C ALA A 137 7.53 15.91 4.65
N ALA A 138 7.37 14.68 5.14
CA ALA A 138 6.92 14.42 6.49
C ALA A 138 8.04 14.61 7.54
N SER A 139 9.32 14.43 7.17
CA SER A 139 10.48 14.55 8.07
C SER A 139 10.74 15.96 8.58
N VAL A 140 10.20 16.97 7.93
CA VAL A 140 10.29 18.38 8.38
C VAL A 140 9.60 18.57 9.74
N ARG A 141 8.76 17.64 10.18
CA ARG A 141 7.94 17.79 11.40
C ARG A 141 8.41 16.97 12.61
N THR A 142 9.29 15.98 12.45
CA THR A 142 9.83 15.20 13.60
C THR A 142 11.22 14.65 13.29
N SER A 143 12.03 14.41 14.32
CA SER A 143 13.38 13.84 14.24
C SER A 143 13.40 12.30 14.10
N ASP A 144 12.27 11.63 14.22
CA ASP A 144 12.20 10.18 14.20
C ASP A 144 12.15 9.60 12.77
N PRO A 145 12.68 8.38 12.54
CA PRO A 145 12.56 7.68 11.27
C PRO A 145 11.12 7.47 10.86
N ARG A 146 10.83 7.69 9.57
CA ARG A 146 9.47 7.60 9.03
C ARG A 146 9.05 6.19 8.73
N ALA A 147 7.78 5.93 8.91
CA ALA A 147 7.14 4.69 8.54
C ALA A 147 6.29 4.85 7.28
N VAL A 148 6.34 3.84 6.42
CA VAL A 148 5.45 3.66 5.27
C VAL A 148 4.66 2.39 5.53
N ALA A 149 3.36 2.50 5.73
CA ALA A 149 2.51 1.33 5.85
C ALA A 149 2.16 0.80 4.46
N VAL A 150 2.36 -0.48 4.24
CA VAL A 150 1.93 -1.19 3.02
C VAL A 150 0.76 -2.09 3.37
N HIS A 151 -0.37 -1.87 2.74
CA HIS A 151 -1.57 -2.66 2.95
C HIS A 151 -2.07 -3.19 1.60
N ARG A 152 -2.29 -4.48 1.51
CA ARG A 152 -2.62 -5.16 0.25
C ARG A 152 -3.86 -6.01 0.37
N SER A 153 -4.67 -6.02 -0.69
CA SER A 153 -5.75 -7.00 -0.80
C SER A 153 -5.17 -8.42 -0.84
N ALA A 154 -5.80 -9.33 -0.14
CA ALA A 154 -5.40 -10.73 -0.19
C ALA A 154 -5.59 -11.27 -1.62
N VAL A 155 -4.51 -11.81 -2.15
CA VAL A 155 -4.47 -12.40 -3.49
C VAL A 155 -4.67 -13.90 -3.35
N SER A 156 -5.60 -14.45 -4.07
CA SER A 156 -5.71 -15.89 -4.33
C SER A 156 -4.73 -16.32 -5.42
#